data_b8e4f7faae3aaad2aaad3b0c923b70ea
#
_entry.id   b8e4f7faae3aaad2aaad3b0c923b70ea
#
_cell.length_a   1.000
_cell.length_b   1.000
_cell.length_c   1.000
_cell.angle_alpha   90.00
_cell.angle_beta   90.00
_cell.angle_gamma   90.00
#
_symmetry.space_group_name_H-M   'P 1'
#
loop_
_entity.id
_entity.type
_entity.pdbx_description
1 polymer ?
#
loop_
_entity_poly.entity_id
_entity_poly.type
_entity_poly.pdbx_seq_one_letter_code
_entity_poly.pdbx_strand_id
1 'polypeptide(L)'
;MSKVCILLGDRSDIAKALIPFLQADGWTVHGWNRDSTLPEDRWDLFLCAIGRVAPVGNWWEQRRDDVEDCVNSNLLLPLELLRIFWPTRNPDASVCMMGGSNPQKIMDGYLPYNISKMALLKAVEQIDHESPDCKVFALGPGFYRKSKIHNATLAANWPNERIARGDDGMPIERIWQCLKWCIAQSKETVGGRNICASDDWESDQYLANRLVGNPDLFKLRRIE
;
A
#
# COMPACT_ATOMS: atom_id res chain seq x y z
N MET A 1 10.86 -9.00 -23.24
CA MET A 1 9.91 -7.85 -23.17
C MET A 1 10.14 -7.12 -21.86
N SER A 2 10.04 -5.79 -21.83
CA SER A 2 10.10 -5.03 -20.58
C SER A 2 8.89 -5.36 -19.73
N LYS A 3 9.07 -5.43 -18.40
CA LYS A 3 7.96 -5.62 -17.46
C LYS A 3 7.13 -4.33 -17.36
N VAL A 4 5.83 -4.45 -17.29
CA VAL A 4 4.89 -3.31 -17.25
C VAL A 4 4.34 -3.14 -15.84
N CYS A 5 4.44 -1.91 -15.31
CA CYS A 5 3.87 -1.51 -14.04
C CYS A 5 2.71 -0.51 -14.26
N ILE A 6 1.52 -0.87 -13.83
CA ILE A 6 0.40 0.08 -13.67
C ILE A 6 0.53 0.73 -12.30
N LEU A 7 0.75 2.03 -12.27
CA LEU A 7 0.95 2.80 -11.03
C LEU A 7 -0.23 3.72 -10.78
N LEU A 8 -1.09 3.35 -9.86
CA LEU A 8 -2.23 4.18 -9.45
C LEU A 8 -1.81 5.27 -8.46
N GLY A 9 -2.31 6.48 -8.69
CA GLY A 9 -1.98 7.64 -7.89
C GLY A 9 -0.57 8.16 -8.17
N ASP A 10 -0.17 8.19 -9.43
CA ASP A 10 1.13 8.64 -9.95
C ASP A 10 1.53 10.06 -9.51
N ARG A 11 0.54 10.89 -9.12
CA ARG A 11 0.76 12.25 -8.57
C ARG A 11 1.05 12.25 -7.07
N SER A 12 0.91 11.14 -6.36
CA SER A 12 1.27 11.06 -4.93
C SER A 12 2.79 11.19 -4.75
N ASP A 13 3.20 11.72 -3.60
CA ASP A 13 4.63 11.97 -3.36
C ASP A 13 5.44 10.67 -3.31
N ILE A 14 4.85 9.60 -2.79
CA ILE A 14 5.50 8.29 -2.74
C ILE A 14 5.61 7.65 -4.14
N ALA A 15 4.57 7.77 -4.97
CA ALA A 15 4.61 7.28 -6.34
C ALA A 15 5.67 8.02 -7.16
N LYS A 16 5.69 9.36 -7.11
CA LYS A 16 6.71 10.18 -7.78
C LYS A 16 8.12 9.81 -7.36
N ALA A 17 8.31 9.46 -6.09
CA ALA A 17 9.61 9.05 -5.59
C ALA A 17 10.00 7.62 -6.00
N LEU A 18 9.03 6.71 -6.23
CA LEU A 18 9.28 5.34 -6.67
C LEU A 18 9.48 5.19 -8.18
N ILE A 19 8.88 6.05 -9.01
CA ILE A 19 8.98 5.97 -10.47
C ILE A 19 10.43 5.86 -10.97
N PRO A 20 11.40 6.70 -10.53
CA PRO A 20 12.79 6.60 -11.01
C PRO A 20 13.43 5.25 -10.70
N PHE A 21 13.12 4.65 -9.55
CA PHE A 21 13.65 3.33 -9.17
C PHE A 21 13.05 2.21 -10.02
N LEU A 22 11.73 2.25 -10.26
CA LEU A 22 11.06 1.30 -11.15
C LEU A 22 11.67 1.35 -12.56
N GLN A 23 11.82 2.55 -13.12
CA GLN A 23 12.40 2.76 -14.45
C GLN A 23 13.85 2.29 -14.53
N ALA A 24 14.67 2.59 -13.53
CA ALA A 24 16.04 2.13 -13.43
C ALA A 24 16.17 0.60 -13.33
N ASP A 25 15.16 -0.07 -12.76
CA ASP A 25 15.07 -1.54 -12.66
C ASP A 25 14.42 -2.18 -13.92
N GLY A 26 14.22 -1.40 -14.98
CA GLY A 26 13.77 -1.87 -16.30
C GLY A 26 12.24 -1.99 -16.47
N TRP A 27 11.45 -1.38 -15.57
CA TRP A 27 10.00 -1.35 -15.69
C TRP A 27 9.53 -0.25 -16.63
N THR A 28 8.59 -0.57 -17.53
CA THR A 28 7.76 0.44 -18.20
C THR A 28 6.64 0.82 -17.24
N VAL A 29 6.59 2.10 -16.84
CA VAL A 29 5.61 2.57 -15.84
C VAL A 29 4.50 3.37 -16.51
N HIS A 30 3.28 2.87 -16.42
CA HIS A 30 2.06 3.59 -16.82
C HIS A 30 1.41 4.18 -15.57
N GLY A 31 1.62 5.48 -15.37
CA GLY A 31 0.98 6.24 -14.29
C GLY A 31 -0.50 6.48 -14.58
N TRP A 32 -1.36 6.21 -13.61
CA TRP A 32 -2.78 6.48 -13.69
C TRP A 32 -3.26 7.42 -12.58
N ASN A 33 -4.05 8.39 -12.96
CA ASN A 33 -4.79 9.29 -12.10
C ASN A 33 -6.17 9.58 -12.70
N ARG A 34 -6.99 10.39 -12.03
CA ARG A 34 -8.39 10.65 -12.41
C ARG A 34 -8.58 11.21 -13.83
N ASP A 35 -7.53 11.81 -14.38
CA ASP A 35 -7.55 12.45 -15.71
C ASP A 35 -6.96 11.54 -16.80
N SER A 36 -6.49 10.33 -16.42
CA SER A 36 -5.82 9.41 -17.34
C SER A 36 -6.82 8.49 -18.03
N THR A 37 -6.51 8.10 -19.26
CA THR A 37 -7.17 6.96 -19.93
C THR A 37 -6.60 5.66 -19.37
N LEU A 38 -7.39 4.59 -19.41
CA LEU A 38 -6.92 3.27 -19.01
C LEU A 38 -5.91 2.76 -20.04
N PRO A 39 -4.71 2.31 -19.64
CA PRO A 39 -3.77 1.68 -20.56
C PRO A 39 -4.34 0.31 -21.02
N GLU A 40 -4.11 0.00 -22.29
CA GLU A 40 -4.53 -1.27 -22.90
C GLU A 40 -3.48 -2.38 -22.74
N ASP A 41 -2.26 -2.01 -22.32
CA ASP A 41 -1.16 -2.95 -22.19
C ASP A 41 -1.41 -3.99 -21.09
N ARG A 42 -0.90 -5.19 -21.35
CA ARG A 42 -0.82 -6.23 -20.32
C ARG A 42 0.21 -5.83 -19.27
N TRP A 43 -0.04 -6.14 -18.01
CA TRP A 43 0.80 -5.70 -16.91
C TRP A 43 1.32 -6.87 -16.05
N ASP A 44 2.48 -6.62 -15.42
CA ASP A 44 3.17 -7.54 -14.53
C ASP A 44 3.12 -7.06 -13.07
N LEU A 45 2.97 -5.75 -12.84
CA LEU A 45 2.82 -5.15 -11.52
C LEU A 45 1.69 -4.13 -11.52
N PHE A 46 0.76 -4.29 -10.59
CA PHE A 46 -0.23 -3.28 -10.24
C PHE A 46 0.17 -2.68 -8.89
N LEU A 47 0.61 -1.44 -8.89
CA LEU A 47 1.07 -0.72 -7.69
C LEU A 47 0.09 0.41 -7.37
N CYS A 48 -0.64 0.29 -6.25
CA CYS A 48 -1.57 1.32 -5.81
C CYS A 48 -0.97 2.19 -4.70
N ALA A 49 -0.63 3.43 -5.04
CA ALA A 49 -0.13 4.45 -4.13
C ALA A 49 -1.18 5.53 -3.81
N ILE A 50 -2.45 5.25 -4.03
CA ILE A 50 -3.56 6.11 -3.64
C ILE A 50 -3.72 6.06 -2.12
N GLY A 51 -3.88 7.23 -1.50
CA GLY A 51 -4.16 7.32 -0.07
C GLY A 51 -4.60 8.71 0.37
N ARG A 52 -5.49 8.74 1.35
CA ARG A 52 -6.02 9.95 1.99
C ARG A 52 -6.09 9.73 3.49
N VAL A 53 -5.56 10.68 4.28
CA VAL A 53 -5.61 10.63 5.74
C VAL A 53 -6.81 11.42 6.28
N ALA A 54 -7.15 12.55 5.65
CA ALA A 54 -8.29 13.37 6.08
C ALA A 54 -9.62 12.59 6.02
N PRO A 55 -10.56 12.86 6.97
CA PRO A 55 -10.46 13.83 8.06
C PRO A 55 -9.60 13.33 9.23
N VAL A 56 -9.04 14.28 10.00
CA VAL A 56 -8.29 14.02 11.24
C VAL A 56 -8.96 14.82 12.37
N GLY A 57 -9.21 14.19 13.50
CA GLY A 57 -9.87 14.80 14.66
C GLY A 57 -10.82 13.86 15.38
N ASN A 58 -11.57 14.38 16.33
CA ASN A 58 -12.56 13.62 17.08
C ASN A 58 -13.60 13.00 16.14
N TRP A 59 -13.81 11.69 16.23
CA TRP A 59 -14.67 10.96 15.29
C TRP A 59 -16.13 11.48 15.26
N TRP A 60 -16.66 11.97 16.37
CA TRP A 60 -18.03 12.50 16.49
C TRP A 60 -18.20 13.91 15.89
N GLU A 61 -17.11 14.60 15.54
CA GLU A 61 -17.10 15.93 14.92
C GLU A 61 -16.85 15.84 13.40
N GLN A 62 -16.47 14.65 12.91
CA GLN A 62 -16.14 14.46 11.51
C GLN A 62 -17.41 14.45 10.65
N ARG A 63 -17.36 15.17 9.55
CA ARG A 63 -18.48 15.20 8.60
C ARG A 63 -18.56 13.86 7.88
N ARG A 64 -19.77 13.38 7.65
CA ARG A 64 -20.04 12.13 6.93
C ARG A 64 -19.36 12.09 5.56
N ASP A 65 -19.50 13.15 4.76
CA ASP A 65 -18.94 13.22 3.41
C ASP A 65 -17.41 13.06 3.42
N ASP A 66 -16.73 13.66 4.40
CA ASP A 66 -15.26 13.54 4.54
C ASP A 66 -14.83 12.12 4.94
N VAL A 67 -15.63 11.45 5.76
CA VAL A 67 -15.42 10.05 6.14
C VAL A 67 -15.61 9.13 4.93
N GLU A 68 -16.71 9.32 4.17
CA GLU A 68 -16.99 8.58 2.94
C GLU A 68 -15.89 8.77 1.90
N ASP A 69 -15.41 9.99 1.71
CA ASP A 69 -14.28 10.30 0.82
C ASP A 69 -12.99 9.59 1.23
N CYS A 70 -12.72 9.52 2.54
CA CYS A 70 -11.55 8.81 3.05
C CYS A 70 -11.64 7.31 2.77
N VAL A 71 -12.78 6.70 3.08
CA VAL A 71 -13.02 5.27 2.86
C VAL A 71 -13.00 4.95 1.37
N ASN A 72 -13.66 5.77 0.55
CA ASN A 72 -13.66 5.61 -0.90
C ASN A 72 -12.23 5.67 -1.47
N SER A 73 -11.45 6.67 -1.09
CA SER A 73 -10.08 6.85 -1.61
C SER A 73 -9.13 5.72 -1.19
N ASN A 74 -9.25 5.20 0.03
CA ASN A 74 -8.32 4.22 0.56
C ASN A 74 -8.72 2.77 0.29
N LEU A 75 -9.98 2.50 0.01
CA LEU A 75 -10.52 1.15 -0.11
C LEU A 75 -11.28 0.93 -1.43
N LEU A 76 -12.40 1.64 -1.62
CA LEU A 76 -13.31 1.29 -2.73
C LEU A 76 -12.71 1.60 -4.10
N LEU A 77 -12.13 2.77 -4.28
CA LEU A 77 -11.49 3.17 -5.55
C LEU A 77 -10.31 2.27 -5.93
N PRO A 78 -9.35 1.93 -5.03
CA PRO A 78 -8.31 0.96 -5.34
C PRO A 78 -8.84 -0.41 -5.77
N LEU A 79 -9.88 -0.93 -5.11
CA LEU A 79 -10.48 -2.21 -5.45
C LEU A 79 -11.21 -2.16 -6.78
N GLU A 80 -11.96 -1.10 -7.04
CA GLU A 80 -12.65 -0.88 -8.33
C GLU A 80 -11.65 -0.81 -9.49
N LEU A 81 -10.57 -0.07 -9.33
CA LEU A 81 -9.53 0.03 -10.36
C LEU A 81 -8.82 -1.30 -10.56
N LEU A 82 -8.50 -2.03 -9.49
CA LEU A 82 -7.94 -3.38 -9.63
C LEU A 82 -8.89 -4.29 -10.42
N ARG A 83 -10.19 -4.24 -10.14
CA ARG A 83 -11.21 -5.02 -10.88
C ARG A 83 -11.21 -4.68 -12.38
N ILE A 84 -11.08 -3.39 -12.72
CA ILE A 84 -11.04 -2.93 -14.13
C ILE A 84 -9.78 -3.44 -14.84
N PHE A 85 -8.61 -3.35 -14.21
CA PHE A 85 -7.34 -3.79 -14.80
C PHE A 85 -7.13 -5.31 -14.74
N TRP A 86 -7.92 -6.04 -13.95
CA TRP A 86 -7.71 -7.46 -13.68
C TRP A 86 -7.64 -8.34 -14.95
N PRO A 87 -8.48 -8.14 -15.98
CA PRO A 87 -8.48 -8.99 -17.18
C PRO A 87 -7.20 -8.88 -18.03
N THR A 88 -6.45 -7.78 -17.91
CA THR A 88 -5.25 -7.52 -18.72
C THR A 88 -3.95 -7.89 -18.00
N ARG A 89 -4.01 -8.54 -16.81
CA ARG A 89 -2.80 -9.00 -16.12
C ARG A 89 -2.09 -10.10 -16.90
N ASN A 90 -0.75 -10.12 -16.78
CA ASN A 90 0.03 -11.25 -17.22
C ASN A 90 -0.08 -12.43 -16.22
N PRO A 91 0.20 -13.68 -16.64
CA PRO A 91 0.43 -14.77 -15.69
C PRO A 91 1.53 -14.38 -14.69
N ASP A 92 1.39 -14.82 -13.43
CA ASP A 92 2.33 -14.52 -12.34
C ASP A 92 2.49 -13.03 -11.98
N ALA A 93 1.55 -12.18 -12.43
CA ALA A 93 1.51 -10.77 -12.07
C ALA A 93 1.46 -10.56 -10.55
N SER A 94 1.94 -9.42 -10.12
CA SER A 94 1.92 -9.01 -8.72
C SER A 94 1.03 -7.79 -8.52
N VAL A 95 0.24 -7.79 -7.44
CA VAL A 95 -0.53 -6.63 -6.98
C VAL A 95 0.04 -6.15 -5.65
N CYS A 96 0.43 -4.89 -5.59
CA CYS A 96 0.87 -4.24 -4.36
C CYS A 96 -0.06 -3.09 -4.00
N MET A 97 -0.69 -3.19 -2.82
CA MET A 97 -1.50 -2.12 -2.23
C MET A 97 -0.73 -1.42 -1.12
N MET A 98 -0.68 -0.09 -1.09
CA MET A 98 -0.11 0.64 0.05
C MET A 98 -1.02 0.52 1.26
N GLY A 99 -0.68 -0.42 2.17
CA GLY A 99 -1.52 -0.83 3.29
C GLY A 99 -1.38 0.04 4.55
N GLY A 100 -0.25 0.71 4.71
CA GLY A 100 0.13 1.35 5.97
C GLY A 100 0.94 0.41 6.87
N SER A 101 1.84 0.99 7.69
CA SER A 101 2.82 0.19 8.43
C SER A 101 2.29 -0.46 9.69
N ASN A 102 1.22 0.06 10.25
CA ASN A 102 0.66 -0.49 11.48
C ASN A 102 -0.79 -0.08 11.71
N PRO A 103 -1.70 -0.39 10.77
CA PRO A 103 -3.10 0.04 10.88
C PRO A 103 -3.85 -0.65 12.03
N GLN A 104 -3.28 -1.74 12.61
CA GLN A 104 -3.84 -2.42 13.79
C GLN A 104 -3.68 -1.59 15.06
N LYS A 105 -2.72 -0.67 15.13
CA LYS A 105 -2.56 0.21 16.29
C LYS A 105 -3.65 1.27 16.29
N ILE A 106 -4.13 1.55 17.50
CA ILE A 106 -5.02 2.70 17.72
C ILE A 106 -4.22 3.97 17.41
N MET A 107 -4.79 4.80 16.56
CA MET A 107 -4.27 6.12 16.22
C MET A 107 -5.39 7.12 16.48
N ASP A 108 -5.24 7.90 17.54
CA ASP A 108 -6.23 8.89 17.94
C ASP A 108 -6.47 9.89 16.81
N GLY A 109 -7.73 10.14 16.51
CA GLY A 109 -8.14 11.09 15.46
C GLY A 109 -8.11 10.56 14.02
N TYR A 110 -7.66 9.32 13.78
CA TYR A 110 -7.51 8.76 12.43
C TYR A 110 -8.52 7.64 12.10
N LEU A 111 -9.72 7.67 12.73
CA LEU A 111 -10.70 6.58 12.58
C LEU A 111 -10.98 6.21 11.12
N PRO A 112 -11.36 7.12 10.19
CA PRO A 112 -11.69 6.75 8.81
C PRO A 112 -10.51 6.15 8.05
N TYR A 113 -9.32 6.69 8.28
CA TYR A 113 -8.08 6.18 7.71
C TYR A 113 -7.79 4.75 8.20
N ASN A 114 -7.81 4.54 9.52
CA ASN A 114 -7.50 3.24 10.11
C ASN A 114 -8.47 2.15 9.65
N ILE A 115 -9.79 2.40 9.73
CA ILE A 115 -10.78 1.40 9.30
C ILE A 115 -10.66 1.08 7.82
N SER A 116 -10.40 2.08 6.97
CA SER A 116 -10.22 1.87 5.53
C SER A 116 -8.97 1.04 5.22
N LYS A 117 -7.85 1.29 5.92
CA LYS A 117 -6.62 0.51 5.75
C LYS A 117 -6.74 -0.91 6.32
N MET A 118 -7.43 -1.10 7.46
CA MET A 118 -7.73 -2.43 7.98
C MET A 118 -8.59 -3.24 7.00
N ALA A 119 -9.63 -2.64 6.46
CA ALA A 119 -10.48 -3.28 5.45
C ALA A 119 -9.69 -3.62 4.18
N LEU A 120 -8.79 -2.72 3.73
CA LEU A 120 -7.90 -2.97 2.58
C LEU A 120 -6.98 -4.17 2.82
N LEU A 121 -6.39 -4.30 4.03
CA LEU A 121 -5.56 -5.47 4.36
C LEU A 121 -6.36 -6.78 4.30
N LYS A 122 -7.62 -6.76 4.78
CA LYS A 122 -8.48 -7.94 4.67
C LYS A 122 -8.85 -8.23 3.21
N ALA A 123 -9.12 -7.21 2.40
CA ALA A 123 -9.37 -7.38 0.98
C ALA A 123 -8.16 -7.97 0.24
N VAL A 124 -6.93 -7.51 0.56
CA VAL A 124 -5.68 -8.07 0.02
C VAL A 124 -5.57 -9.55 0.30
N GLU A 125 -5.83 -9.97 1.53
CA GLU A 125 -5.81 -11.39 1.92
C GLU A 125 -6.85 -12.21 1.15
N GLN A 126 -8.08 -11.69 1.04
CA GLN A 126 -9.17 -12.38 0.37
C GLN A 126 -8.91 -12.52 -1.15
N ILE A 127 -8.48 -11.44 -1.81
CA ILE A 127 -8.19 -11.45 -3.25
C ILE A 127 -7.00 -12.37 -3.54
N ASP A 128 -5.96 -12.35 -2.70
CA ASP A 128 -4.84 -13.28 -2.87
C ASP A 128 -5.29 -14.73 -2.79
N HIS A 129 -6.13 -15.08 -1.83
CA HIS A 129 -6.68 -16.42 -1.69
C HIS A 129 -7.50 -16.86 -2.92
N GLU A 130 -8.30 -15.95 -3.46
CA GLU A 130 -9.16 -16.21 -4.64
C GLU A 130 -8.42 -16.20 -5.98
N SER A 131 -7.14 -15.83 -6.00
CA SER A 131 -6.35 -15.59 -7.21
C SER A 131 -5.12 -16.49 -7.29
N PRO A 132 -5.24 -17.78 -7.61
CA PRO A 132 -4.13 -18.73 -7.54
C PRO A 132 -2.95 -18.37 -8.46
N ASP A 133 -3.21 -17.65 -9.56
CA ASP A 133 -2.28 -17.26 -10.60
C ASP A 133 -1.73 -15.82 -10.43
N CYS A 134 -2.02 -15.17 -9.33
CA CYS A 134 -1.60 -13.79 -9.07
C CYS A 134 -1.23 -13.63 -7.60
N LYS A 135 -0.16 -12.91 -7.34
CA LYS A 135 0.31 -12.60 -6.00
C LYS A 135 -0.21 -11.23 -5.59
N VAL A 136 -1.03 -11.17 -4.53
CA VAL A 136 -1.61 -9.92 -4.01
C VAL A 136 -1.10 -9.69 -2.60
N PHE A 137 -0.43 -8.57 -2.36
CA PHE A 137 0.13 -8.22 -1.04
C PHE A 137 -0.05 -6.74 -0.74
N ALA A 138 0.09 -6.39 0.52
CA ALA A 138 0.15 -5.00 0.96
C ALA A 138 1.58 -4.63 1.36
N LEU A 139 1.95 -3.37 1.13
CA LEU A 139 3.22 -2.80 1.57
C LEU A 139 2.96 -1.65 2.53
N GLY A 140 3.52 -1.75 3.74
CA GLY A 140 3.54 -0.67 4.72
C GLY A 140 4.76 0.23 4.53
N PRO A 141 4.63 1.40 3.90
CA PRO A 141 5.78 2.24 3.55
C PRO A 141 6.45 2.92 4.75
N GLY A 142 5.86 2.85 5.93
CA GLY A 142 6.32 3.63 7.06
C GLY A 142 5.85 5.08 7.02
N PHE A 143 6.41 5.89 7.90
CA PHE A 143 6.21 7.33 7.91
C PHE A 143 7.12 7.97 6.85
N TYR A 144 6.61 8.24 5.68
CA TYR A 144 7.35 8.96 4.63
C TYR A 144 7.17 10.47 4.81
N ARG A 145 8.14 11.13 5.46
CA ARG A 145 8.05 12.53 5.87
C ARG A 145 7.76 13.51 4.73
N LYS A 146 8.30 13.25 3.53
CA LYS A 146 8.10 14.12 2.36
C LYS A 146 6.69 14.04 1.79
N SER A 147 5.82 13.16 2.31
CA SER A 147 4.47 13.02 1.82
C SER A 147 3.55 14.12 2.34
N LYS A 148 2.84 14.78 1.44
CA LYS A 148 1.79 15.77 1.73
C LYS A 148 0.57 15.16 2.43
N ILE A 149 0.48 13.84 2.51
CA ILE A 149 -0.61 13.15 3.24
C ILE A 149 -0.69 13.62 4.70
N HIS A 150 0.43 14.06 5.27
CA HIS A 150 0.52 14.58 6.64
C HIS A 150 -0.03 16.01 6.81
N ASN A 151 -0.29 16.73 5.70
CA ASN A 151 -0.84 18.09 5.75
C ASN A 151 -2.21 18.12 6.44
N ALA A 152 -3.01 17.06 6.32
CA ALA A 152 -4.31 16.97 7.02
C ALA A 152 -4.14 16.97 8.53
N THR A 153 -3.13 16.28 9.06
CA THR A 153 -2.77 16.26 10.49
C THR A 153 -2.31 17.63 10.96
N LEU A 154 -1.47 18.30 10.16
CA LEU A 154 -0.97 19.63 10.45
C LEU A 154 -2.11 20.67 10.41
N ALA A 155 -2.97 20.60 9.40
CA ALA A 155 -4.11 21.52 9.25
C ALA A 155 -5.15 21.37 10.38
N ALA A 156 -5.34 20.14 10.88
CA ALA A 156 -6.19 19.86 12.03
C ALA A 156 -5.54 20.24 13.38
N ASN A 157 -4.26 20.64 13.36
CA ASN A 157 -3.45 20.86 14.58
C ASN A 157 -3.52 19.64 15.54
N TRP A 158 -3.60 18.44 14.98
CA TRP A 158 -3.76 17.21 15.74
C TRP A 158 -2.41 16.71 16.25
N PRO A 159 -2.32 16.28 17.52
CA PRO A 159 -1.06 15.77 18.07
C PRO A 159 -0.49 14.59 17.25
N ASN A 160 0.75 14.71 16.84
CA ASN A 160 1.48 13.64 16.16
C ASN A 160 2.95 13.66 16.62
N GLU A 161 3.32 12.70 17.44
CA GLU A 161 4.66 12.63 18.05
C GLU A 161 5.79 12.55 17.03
N ARG A 162 5.58 11.89 15.89
CA ARG A 162 6.61 11.76 14.84
C ARG A 162 6.87 13.09 14.17
N ILE A 163 5.80 13.83 13.87
CA ILE A 163 5.89 15.18 13.31
C ILE A 163 6.54 16.11 14.34
N ALA A 164 6.09 16.06 15.59
CA ALA A 164 6.58 16.92 16.66
C ALA A 164 8.08 16.71 16.97
N ARG A 165 8.56 15.46 16.89
CA ARG A 165 10.00 15.14 17.11
C ARG A 165 10.88 15.42 15.89
N GLY A 166 10.30 15.81 14.77
CA GLY A 166 11.06 16.00 13.53
C GLY A 166 11.60 14.70 12.95
N ASP A 167 10.89 13.56 13.13
CA ASP A 167 11.29 12.25 12.61
C ASP A 167 11.55 12.34 11.10
N ASP A 168 12.73 11.92 10.65
CA ASP A 168 13.13 11.96 9.23
C ASP A 168 12.31 10.99 8.38
N GLY A 169 11.67 10.02 9.03
CA GLY A 169 10.80 9.05 8.40
C GLY A 169 11.55 7.95 7.66
N MET A 170 10.79 7.17 6.90
CA MET A 170 11.32 6.06 6.12
C MET A 170 11.96 6.58 4.82
N PRO A 171 13.24 6.27 4.54
CA PRO A 171 13.87 6.57 3.27
C PRO A 171 13.14 5.89 2.10
N ILE A 172 13.04 6.59 0.96
CA ILE A 172 12.37 6.02 -0.22
C ILE A 172 13.11 4.81 -0.76
N GLU A 173 14.42 4.79 -0.65
CA GLU A 173 15.29 3.69 -1.03
C GLU A 173 14.91 2.40 -0.30
N ARG A 174 14.61 2.49 1.00
CA ARG A 174 14.20 1.33 1.79
C ARG A 174 12.79 0.87 1.41
N ILE A 175 11.87 1.80 1.11
CA ILE A 175 10.54 1.45 0.60
C ILE A 175 10.66 0.73 -0.75
N TRP A 176 11.51 1.23 -1.64
CA TRP A 176 11.78 0.59 -2.92
C TRP A 176 12.38 -0.80 -2.77
N GLN A 177 13.41 -0.95 -1.93
CA GLN A 177 14.06 -2.24 -1.68
C GLN A 177 13.07 -3.27 -1.13
N CYS A 178 12.20 -2.86 -0.19
CA CYS A 178 11.13 -3.71 0.34
C CYS A 178 10.14 -4.13 -0.76
N LEU A 179 9.71 -3.21 -1.61
CA LEU A 179 8.84 -3.51 -2.76
C LEU A 179 9.51 -4.51 -3.72
N LYS A 180 10.77 -4.26 -4.06
CA LYS A 180 11.57 -5.13 -4.93
C LYS A 180 11.71 -6.53 -4.34
N TRP A 181 11.99 -6.63 -3.04
CA TRP A 181 12.03 -7.90 -2.33
C TRP A 181 10.68 -8.63 -2.41
N CYS A 182 9.57 -7.96 -2.10
CA CYS A 182 8.23 -8.56 -2.18
C CYS A 182 7.90 -9.07 -3.60
N ILE A 183 8.26 -8.31 -4.64
CA ILE A 183 8.05 -8.71 -6.05
C ILE A 183 8.84 -9.98 -6.37
N ALA A 184 10.04 -10.14 -5.83
CA ALA A 184 10.91 -11.30 -6.06
C ALA A 184 10.46 -12.55 -5.29
N GLN A 185 9.69 -12.42 -4.20
CA GLN A 185 9.24 -13.55 -3.40
C GLN A 185 8.11 -14.34 -4.07
N SER A 186 7.93 -15.59 -3.63
CA SER A 186 6.80 -16.43 -4.03
C SER A 186 5.48 -15.89 -3.45
N LYS A 187 4.37 -16.33 -4.06
CA LYS A 187 3.04 -16.07 -3.53
C LYS A 187 2.86 -16.61 -2.09
N GLU A 188 3.40 -17.78 -1.79
CA GLU A 188 3.37 -18.39 -0.46
C GLU A 188 4.06 -17.52 0.60
N THR A 189 5.11 -16.81 0.20
CA THR A 189 5.88 -15.95 1.10
C THR A 189 5.18 -14.63 1.41
N VAL A 190 4.65 -13.93 0.41
CA VAL A 190 4.12 -12.57 0.62
C VAL A 190 2.63 -12.42 0.36
N GLY A 191 1.99 -13.39 -0.28
CA GLY A 191 0.57 -13.32 -0.63
C GLY A 191 -0.33 -13.15 0.59
N GLY A 192 -1.30 -12.24 0.47
CA GLY A 192 -2.27 -11.92 1.51
C GLY A 192 -1.69 -11.19 2.73
N ARG A 193 -0.42 -10.77 2.72
CA ARG A 193 0.28 -10.18 3.87
C ARG A 193 0.53 -8.69 3.72
N ASN A 194 0.73 -8.02 4.85
CA ASN A 194 1.19 -6.64 4.93
C ASN A 194 2.66 -6.63 5.35
N ILE A 195 3.56 -6.50 4.40
CA ILE A 195 5.00 -6.41 4.63
C ILE A 195 5.39 -4.94 4.78
N CYS A 196 6.08 -4.59 5.85
CA CYS A 196 6.46 -3.20 6.11
C CYS A 196 7.92 -2.93 5.74
N ALA A 197 8.19 -1.73 5.23
CA ALA A 197 9.56 -1.29 4.96
C ALA A 197 10.45 -1.28 6.23
N SER A 198 9.83 -1.27 7.41
CA SER A 198 10.50 -1.38 8.71
C SER A 198 10.76 -2.80 9.18
N ASP A 199 10.22 -3.82 8.50
CA ASP A 199 10.45 -5.21 8.87
C ASP A 199 11.88 -5.64 8.51
N ASP A 200 12.35 -6.72 9.11
CA ASP A 200 13.69 -7.27 8.85
C ASP A 200 13.68 -8.25 7.68
N TRP A 201 13.26 -7.75 6.51
CA TRP A 201 13.25 -8.54 5.27
C TRP A 201 14.62 -8.64 4.61
N GLU A 202 15.61 -7.86 5.05
CA GLU A 202 17.00 -7.91 4.54
C GLU A 202 17.74 -9.16 5.01
N SER A 203 17.42 -9.68 6.17
CA SER A 203 17.92 -10.98 6.63
C SER A 203 17.20 -12.15 5.92
N ASP A 204 16.94 -11.93 4.72
CA ASP A 204 16.30 -12.56 3.56
C ASP A 204 15.69 -13.95 3.81
N GLN A 205 16.54 -14.92 4.08
CA GLN A 205 16.11 -16.31 4.28
C GLN A 205 15.31 -16.49 5.58
N TYR A 206 15.60 -15.70 6.61
CA TYR A 206 14.97 -15.86 7.91
C TYR A 206 13.52 -15.39 7.90
N LEU A 207 13.23 -14.19 7.36
CA LEU A 207 11.85 -13.71 7.27
C LEU A 207 11.03 -14.56 6.29
N ALA A 208 11.58 -14.87 5.11
CA ALA A 208 10.90 -15.70 4.11
C ALA A 208 10.51 -17.07 4.71
N ASN A 209 11.43 -17.75 5.39
CA ASN A 209 11.15 -19.02 6.05
C ASN A 209 10.09 -18.93 7.14
N ARG A 210 10.12 -17.84 7.94
CA ARG A 210 9.08 -17.60 8.96
C ARG A 210 7.70 -17.40 8.34
N LEU A 211 7.61 -16.67 7.24
CA LEU A 211 6.35 -16.40 6.54
C LEU A 211 5.76 -17.68 5.94
N VAL A 212 6.59 -18.52 5.34
CA VAL A 212 6.15 -19.83 4.82
C VAL A 212 5.76 -20.77 5.97
N GLY A 213 6.54 -20.80 7.05
CA GLY A 213 6.28 -21.65 8.22
C GLY A 213 5.09 -21.19 9.08
N ASN A 214 4.64 -19.97 8.94
CA ASN A 214 3.47 -19.44 9.64
C ASN A 214 2.53 -18.69 8.67
N PRO A 215 1.49 -19.37 8.17
CA PRO A 215 0.58 -18.78 7.17
C PRO A 215 -0.21 -17.59 7.68
N ASP A 216 -0.30 -17.38 8.99
CA ASP A 216 -1.05 -16.30 9.62
C ASP A 216 -0.18 -15.07 9.97
N LEU A 217 1.14 -15.22 9.91
CA LEU A 217 2.05 -14.13 10.21
C LEU A 217 1.85 -12.95 9.24
N PHE A 218 1.79 -11.73 9.79
CA PHE A 218 1.51 -10.48 9.07
C PHE A 218 0.13 -10.39 8.40
N LYS A 219 -0.81 -11.20 8.88
CA LYS A 219 -2.23 -11.13 8.53
C LYS A 219 -3.07 -10.68 9.74
N LEU A 220 -4.33 -10.31 9.48
CA LEU A 220 -5.25 -9.95 10.54
C LEU A 220 -5.80 -11.23 11.18
N ARG A 221 -5.41 -11.49 12.42
CA ARG A 221 -5.86 -12.66 13.19
C ARG A 221 -6.27 -12.27 14.61
N ARG A 222 -7.26 -12.99 15.13
CA ARG A 222 -7.52 -13.00 16.56
C ARG A 222 -6.40 -13.75 17.24
N ILE A 223 -5.83 -13.17 18.30
CA ILE A 223 -4.88 -13.86 19.18
C ILE A 223 -5.72 -14.57 20.24
N GLU A 224 -5.57 -15.88 20.36
CA GLU A 224 -6.19 -16.70 21.40
C GLU A 224 -5.25 -16.88 22.58
#